data_ec08645f5375210d70bc146d6551a357
#
_entry.id   ec08645f5375210d70bc146d6551a357
#
_cell.length_a   1.000
_cell.length_b   1.000
_cell.length_c   1.000
_cell.angle_alpha   90.00
_cell.angle_beta   90.00
_cell.angle_gamma   90.00
#
_symmetry.space_group_name_H-M   'P 1'
#
loop_
_entity.id
_entity.type
_entity.pdbx_description
1 polymer ?
#
loop_
_entity_poly.entity_id
_entity_poly.type
_entity_poly.pdbx_seq_one_letter_code
_entity_poly.pdbx_strand_id
1 'polypeptide(L)'
;GTLDVVGGAGHPWYNDAGNRSDSANQRYIDTLLYNFLNNGGNFRLIDQRSEIRDMMNNKNGLAPERLFMLAPVASNLAETRPGQSIMPFDVPVNPSIPTLAEMSLAALNTLQSDPDGFILMIEGGSVDWADHDNNMPRMIEEYSWFYNTVDSVQLWLKEKGLMDETLIIVTNDHEC
;
A
#
# COMPACT_ATOMS: atom_id res chain seq x y z
N GLY A 1 6.35 -10.70 19.04
CA GLY A 1 5.58 -11.04 17.83
C GLY A 1 6.35 -10.67 16.57
N THR A 2 6.10 -11.35 15.52
CA THR A 2 6.67 -11.06 14.18
C THR A 2 5.57 -10.56 13.28
N LEU A 3 5.90 -9.64 12.37
CA LEU A 3 4.96 -9.20 11.34
C LEU A 3 4.85 -10.29 10.25
N ASP A 4 3.64 -10.56 9.79
CA ASP A 4 3.37 -11.52 8.72
C ASP A 4 3.13 -10.82 7.38
N VAL A 5 2.62 -9.58 7.42
CA VAL A 5 2.47 -8.74 6.23
C VAL A 5 3.06 -7.35 6.48
N VAL A 6 3.83 -6.88 5.51
CA VAL A 6 4.35 -5.50 5.43
C VAL A 6 4.08 -4.98 4.04
N GLY A 7 3.64 -3.74 3.91
CA GLY A 7 3.39 -3.12 2.61
C GLY A 7 3.60 -1.62 2.64
N GLY A 8 4.12 -1.06 1.55
CA GLY A 8 4.34 0.38 1.43
C GLY A 8 5.07 0.78 0.16
N ALA A 9 5.37 2.07 0.09
CA ALA A 9 6.31 2.66 -0.86
C ALA A 9 7.76 2.51 -0.36
N GLY A 10 8.70 3.21 -0.97
CA GLY A 10 10.09 3.23 -0.53
C GLY A 10 11.02 2.36 -1.36
N HIS A 11 10.61 2.02 -2.58
CA HIS A 11 11.36 1.14 -3.46
C HIS A 11 12.71 1.78 -3.87
N PRO A 12 13.87 1.11 -3.64
CA PRO A 12 15.18 1.72 -3.88
C PRO A 12 15.47 2.00 -5.37
N TRP A 13 14.83 1.29 -6.29
CA TRP A 13 15.09 1.38 -7.72
C TRP A 13 14.02 2.11 -8.54
N TYR A 14 13.13 2.88 -7.88
CA TYR A 14 12.12 3.68 -8.55
C TYR A 14 12.13 5.12 -8.04
N ASN A 15 11.71 6.06 -8.87
CA ASN A 15 11.49 7.45 -8.50
C ASN A 15 10.00 7.71 -8.16
N ASP A 16 9.65 8.94 -7.80
CA ASP A 16 8.28 9.31 -7.44
C ASP A 16 7.29 9.33 -8.62
N ALA A 17 7.80 9.28 -9.86
CA ALA A 17 6.98 9.05 -11.05
C ALA A 17 6.70 7.56 -11.29
N GLY A 18 7.25 6.65 -10.50
CA GLY A 18 7.17 5.21 -10.72
C GLY A 18 8.02 4.73 -11.91
N ASN A 19 9.03 5.50 -12.29
CA ASN A 19 9.99 5.09 -13.30
C ASN A 19 11.22 4.46 -12.65
N ARG A 20 11.73 3.40 -13.28
CA ARG A 20 12.97 2.78 -12.80
C ARG A 20 14.13 3.75 -12.86
N SER A 21 14.95 3.75 -11.80
CA SER A 21 16.15 4.59 -11.66
C SER A 21 17.41 3.74 -11.74
N ASP A 22 18.44 4.26 -12.38
CA ASP A 22 19.76 3.62 -12.44
C ASP A 22 20.58 3.83 -11.16
N SER A 23 20.17 4.80 -10.32
CA SER A 23 20.76 5.06 -9.01
C SER A 23 19.77 4.73 -7.91
N ALA A 24 20.22 3.98 -6.89
CA ALA A 24 19.38 3.60 -5.77
C ALA A 24 19.03 4.80 -4.88
N ASN A 25 17.74 4.93 -4.58
CA ASN A 25 17.26 5.75 -3.47
C ASN A 25 17.29 4.89 -2.20
N GLN A 26 18.08 5.28 -1.20
CA GLN A 26 18.24 4.50 0.04
C GLN A 26 17.53 5.18 1.23
N ARG A 27 16.55 6.05 0.96
CA ARG A 27 15.88 6.83 2.01
C ARG A 27 15.04 5.97 2.96
N TYR A 28 14.34 4.97 2.42
CA TYR A 28 13.42 4.12 3.18
C TYR A 28 13.88 2.67 3.21
N ILE A 29 13.94 2.01 2.06
CA ILE A 29 14.45 0.65 1.92
C ILE A 29 15.81 0.74 1.25
N ASP A 30 16.86 0.32 1.94
CA ASP A 30 18.19 0.26 1.34
C ASP A 30 18.34 -0.96 0.42
N THR A 31 19.38 -0.93 -0.39
CA THR A 31 19.65 -2.00 -1.37
C THR A 31 20.03 -3.32 -0.71
N LEU A 32 20.57 -3.31 0.50
CA LEU A 32 20.92 -4.53 1.23
C LEU A 32 19.66 -5.26 1.69
N LEU A 33 18.71 -4.52 2.29
CA LEU A 33 17.42 -5.08 2.70
C LEU A 33 16.63 -5.57 1.49
N TYR A 34 16.55 -4.76 0.42
CA TYR A 34 15.89 -5.16 -0.81
C TYR A 34 16.46 -6.47 -1.38
N ASN A 35 17.79 -6.57 -1.50
CA ASN A 35 18.46 -7.76 -2.01
C ASN A 35 18.26 -8.97 -1.08
N PHE A 36 18.25 -8.77 0.24
CA PHE A 36 17.96 -9.83 1.20
C PHE A 36 16.53 -10.38 0.98
N LEU A 37 15.53 -9.51 0.88
CA LEU A 37 14.15 -9.90 0.63
C LEU A 37 13.99 -10.61 -0.72
N ASN A 38 14.62 -10.08 -1.77
CA ASN A 38 14.53 -10.63 -3.13
C ASN A 38 15.26 -11.97 -3.33
N ASN A 39 16.25 -12.26 -2.49
CA ASN A 39 17.02 -13.51 -2.55
C ASN A 39 16.56 -14.59 -1.56
N GLY A 40 15.30 -14.57 -1.14
CA GLY A 40 14.71 -15.61 -0.29
C GLY A 40 14.83 -15.31 1.20
N GLY A 41 14.72 -14.04 1.58
CA GLY A 41 14.49 -13.64 2.98
C GLY A 41 13.21 -14.23 3.56
N ASN A 42 12.94 -13.92 4.82
CA ASN A 42 11.79 -14.49 5.56
C ASN A 42 10.40 -14.06 5.04
N PHE A 43 10.35 -13.24 3.98
CA PHE A 43 9.13 -12.79 3.33
C PHE A 43 9.15 -13.13 1.84
N ARG A 44 7.99 -13.40 1.28
CA ARG A 44 7.82 -13.31 -0.15
C ARG A 44 7.73 -11.83 -0.55
N LEU A 45 8.75 -11.34 -1.24
CA LEU A 45 8.73 -9.99 -1.83
C LEU A 45 7.89 -10.01 -3.11
N ILE A 46 6.98 -9.03 -3.24
CA ILE A 46 6.33 -8.67 -4.50
C ILE A 46 6.45 -7.15 -4.68
N ASP A 47 6.88 -6.71 -5.85
CA ASP A 47 7.18 -5.31 -6.13
C ASP A 47 6.56 -4.77 -7.43
N GLN A 48 5.67 -5.55 -8.04
CA GLN A 48 4.92 -5.13 -9.21
C GLN A 48 3.42 -5.07 -8.89
N ARG A 49 2.72 -4.04 -9.40
CA ARG A 49 1.27 -3.92 -9.23
C ARG A 49 0.52 -5.17 -9.67
N SER A 50 0.97 -5.81 -10.76
CA SER A 50 0.35 -7.04 -11.26
C SER A 50 0.36 -8.16 -10.24
N GLU A 51 1.47 -8.35 -9.52
CA GLU A 51 1.61 -9.36 -8.47
C GLU A 51 0.72 -9.03 -7.26
N ILE A 52 0.67 -7.74 -6.87
CA ILE A 52 -0.20 -7.26 -5.79
C ILE A 52 -1.68 -7.52 -6.15
N ARG A 53 -2.08 -7.25 -7.40
CA ARG A 53 -3.43 -7.56 -7.89
C ARG A 53 -3.71 -9.05 -7.98
N ASP A 54 -2.73 -9.87 -8.28
CA ASP A 54 -2.89 -11.32 -8.25
C ASP A 54 -3.13 -11.83 -6.82
N MET A 55 -2.44 -11.26 -5.82
CA MET A 55 -2.71 -11.52 -4.40
C MET A 55 -4.08 -10.99 -3.97
N MET A 56 -4.43 -9.76 -4.35
CA MET A 56 -5.76 -9.17 -4.11
C MET A 56 -6.88 -10.04 -4.66
N ASN A 57 -6.70 -10.63 -5.82
CA ASN A 57 -7.71 -11.48 -6.47
C ASN A 57 -7.61 -12.95 -6.06
N ASN A 58 -6.70 -13.31 -5.16
CA ASN A 58 -6.45 -14.70 -4.71
C ASN A 58 -6.26 -15.71 -5.86
N LYS A 59 -5.63 -15.26 -6.96
CA LYS A 59 -5.54 -16.06 -8.21
C LYS A 59 -4.78 -17.37 -8.06
N ASN A 60 -3.84 -17.43 -7.13
CA ASN A 60 -2.96 -18.59 -6.99
C ASN A 60 -3.33 -19.52 -5.82
N GLY A 61 -4.41 -19.22 -5.09
CA GLY A 61 -4.99 -20.08 -4.05
C GLY A 61 -4.13 -20.34 -2.81
N LEU A 62 -2.89 -19.91 -2.79
CA LEU A 62 -1.95 -20.07 -1.69
C LEU A 62 -1.37 -18.70 -1.33
N ALA A 63 -1.89 -18.14 -0.25
CA ALA A 63 -1.24 -17.02 0.38
C ALA A 63 0.14 -17.44 0.94
N PRO A 64 1.21 -16.64 0.79
CA PRO A 64 2.47 -16.91 1.48
C PRO A 64 2.27 -16.76 2.99
N GLU A 65 3.05 -17.49 3.79
CA GLU A 65 3.04 -17.30 5.24
C GLU A 65 3.40 -15.86 5.63
N ARG A 66 4.30 -15.23 4.87
CA ARG A 66 4.76 -13.86 5.11
C ARG A 66 4.93 -13.10 3.80
N LEU A 67 4.32 -11.93 3.71
CA LEU A 67 4.28 -11.10 2.51
C LEU A 67 4.92 -9.73 2.73
N PHE A 68 5.82 -9.34 1.84
CA PHE A 68 6.35 -7.98 1.75
C PHE A 68 5.94 -7.37 0.41
N MET A 69 5.08 -6.35 0.44
CA MET A 69 4.64 -5.61 -0.74
C MET A 69 5.39 -4.30 -0.83
N LEU A 70 6.20 -4.12 -1.87
CA LEU A 70 6.97 -2.90 -2.09
C LEU A 70 6.52 -2.25 -3.39
N ALA A 71 5.69 -1.21 -3.28
CA ALA A 71 5.19 -0.50 -4.45
C ALA A 71 6.34 0.09 -5.27
N PRO A 72 6.29 0.04 -6.64
CA PRO A 72 7.36 0.52 -7.51
C PRO A 72 7.40 2.06 -7.57
N VAL A 73 7.67 2.69 -6.42
CA VAL A 73 7.73 4.15 -6.24
C VAL A 73 8.62 4.50 -5.04
N ALA A 74 9.27 5.68 -5.08
CA ALA A 74 10.25 6.07 -4.08
C ALA A 74 9.66 6.46 -2.73
N SER A 75 8.67 7.37 -2.69
CA SER A 75 8.28 8.03 -1.44
C SER A 75 6.90 7.63 -0.95
N ASN A 76 5.89 7.77 -1.79
CA ASN A 76 4.50 7.40 -1.49
C ASN A 76 3.76 6.96 -2.77
N LEU A 77 2.52 6.51 -2.64
CA LEU A 77 1.82 5.90 -3.78
C LEU A 77 1.42 6.90 -4.86
N ALA A 78 1.09 8.14 -4.50
CA ALA A 78 0.58 9.08 -5.49
C ALA A 78 0.82 10.57 -5.19
N GLU A 79 0.90 10.99 -3.95
CA GLU A 79 0.98 12.41 -3.57
C GLU A 79 2.19 13.09 -4.22
N THR A 80 3.40 12.52 -4.12
CA THR A 80 4.65 13.07 -4.67
C THR A 80 4.81 12.91 -6.19
N ARG A 81 3.81 12.38 -6.90
CA ARG A 81 3.89 12.23 -8.35
C ARG A 81 4.13 13.57 -9.05
N PRO A 82 4.96 13.62 -10.11
CA PRO A 82 5.26 14.85 -10.84
C PRO A 82 3.99 15.53 -11.40
N GLY A 83 4.01 16.86 -11.39
CA GLY A 83 2.95 17.71 -11.92
C GLY A 83 2.29 18.56 -10.84
N GLN A 84 1.97 19.79 -11.19
CA GLN A 84 1.27 20.72 -10.31
C GLN A 84 -0.24 20.46 -10.40
N SER A 85 -0.85 20.04 -9.30
CA SER A 85 -2.31 19.92 -9.20
C SER A 85 -2.94 21.29 -8.95
N ILE A 86 -3.90 21.65 -9.78
CA ILE A 86 -4.73 22.87 -9.64
C ILE A 86 -6.12 22.47 -9.15
N MET A 87 -6.62 21.34 -9.63
CA MET A 87 -7.87 20.74 -9.22
C MET A 87 -7.61 19.28 -8.83
N PRO A 88 -8.41 18.70 -7.93
CA PRO A 88 -8.32 17.26 -7.65
C PRO A 88 -8.46 16.44 -8.93
N PHE A 89 -7.60 15.44 -9.08
CA PHE A 89 -7.58 14.48 -10.19
C PHE A 89 -7.17 15.03 -11.56
N ASP A 90 -6.67 16.26 -11.67
CA ASP A 90 -6.19 16.84 -12.93
C ASP A 90 -4.83 16.28 -13.37
N VAL A 91 -4.01 15.82 -12.42
CA VAL A 91 -2.74 15.13 -12.71
C VAL A 91 -2.96 13.61 -12.60
N PRO A 92 -2.79 12.86 -13.70
CA PRO A 92 -3.04 11.42 -13.68
C PRO A 92 -2.07 10.67 -12.76
N VAL A 93 -2.57 9.62 -12.11
CA VAL A 93 -1.73 8.66 -11.37
C VAL A 93 -1.04 7.70 -12.34
N ASN A 94 0.15 7.21 -11.96
CA ASN A 94 0.83 6.19 -12.73
C ASN A 94 0.11 4.84 -12.58
N PRO A 95 -0.38 4.23 -13.67
CA PRO A 95 -1.13 2.97 -13.60
C PRO A 95 -0.27 1.76 -13.21
N SER A 96 1.05 1.90 -13.11
CA SER A 96 1.95 0.83 -12.64
C SER A 96 2.08 0.81 -11.12
N ILE A 97 1.64 1.85 -10.41
CA ILE A 97 1.70 1.93 -8.96
C ILE A 97 0.38 1.37 -8.38
N PRO A 98 0.43 0.45 -7.40
CA PRO A 98 -0.77 -0.09 -6.77
C PRO A 98 -1.48 1.00 -5.94
N THR A 99 -2.78 0.85 -5.76
CA THR A 99 -3.53 1.67 -4.81
C THR A 99 -3.43 1.10 -3.40
N LEU A 100 -3.70 1.93 -2.38
CA LEU A 100 -3.78 1.48 -0.99
C LEU A 100 -4.83 0.37 -0.83
N ALA A 101 -5.98 0.49 -1.51
CA ALA A 101 -7.02 -0.53 -1.50
C ALA A 101 -6.53 -1.88 -2.06
N GLU A 102 -5.80 -1.89 -3.18
CA GLU A 102 -5.23 -3.12 -3.75
C GLU A 102 -4.26 -3.80 -2.78
N MET A 103 -3.38 -3.02 -2.14
CA MET A 103 -2.43 -3.53 -1.14
C MET A 103 -3.15 -4.04 0.11
N SER A 104 -4.18 -3.33 0.60
CA SER A 104 -4.98 -3.73 1.76
C SER A 104 -5.70 -5.05 1.53
N LEU A 105 -6.33 -5.22 0.36
CA LEU A 105 -7.01 -6.47 0.01
C LEU A 105 -6.03 -7.64 -0.18
N ALA A 106 -4.85 -7.39 -0.72
CA ALA A 106 -3.78 -8.40 -0.78
C ALA A 106 -3.30 -8.82 0.62
N ALA A 107 -3.17 -7.87 1.54
CA ALA A 107 -2.84 -8.14 2.94
C ALA A 107 -3.92 -8.98 3.62
N LEU A 108 -5.20 -8.60 3.48
CA LEU A 108 -6.33 -9.35 4.03
C LEU A 108 -6.40 -10.78 3.50
N ASN A 109 -6.19 -10.98 2.20
CA ASN A 109 -6.15 -12.31 1.60
C ASN A 109 -4.98 -13.17 2.10
N THR A 110 -3.88 -12.54 2.52
CA THR A 110 -2.77 -13.25 3.15
C THR A 110 -3.08 -13.63 4.59
N LEU A 111 -3.65 -12.70 5.37
CA LEU A 111 -3.88 -12.88 6.81
C LEU A 111 -5.11 -13.73 7.15
N GLN A 112 -6.11 -13.80 6.27
CA GLN A 112 -7.39 -14.50 6.53
C GLN A 112 -7.24 -16.00 6.85
N SER A 113 -6.12 -16.61 6.54
CA SER A 113 -5.86 -18.03 6.80
C SER A 113 -5.35 -18.33 8.21
N ASP A 114 -5.05 -17.32 8.99
CA ASP A 114 -4.61 -17.50 10.38
C ASP A 114 -5.82 -17.88 11.26
N PRO A 115 -5.81 -19.09 11.89
CA PRO A 115 -6.93 -19.54 12.71
C PRO A 115 -7.09 -18.76 14.02
N ASP A 116 -6.04 -18.07 14.47
CA ASP A 116 -6.05 -17.26 15.69
C ASP A 116 -6.51 -15.81 15.42
N GLY A 117 -6.81 -15.48 14.16
CA GLY A 117 -7.17 -14.14 13.71
C GLY A 117 -5.96 -13.24 13.49
N PHE A 118 -6.21 -11.96 13.20
CA PHE A 118 -5.14 -11.02 12.89
C PHE A 118 -5.47 -9.58 13.32
N ILE A 119 -4.44 -8.75 13.40
CA ILE A 119 -4.53 -7.30 13.50
C ILE A 119 -3.86 -6.71 12.26
N LEU A 120 -4.56 -5.83 11.56
CA LEU A 120 -4.04 -5.12 10.39
C LEU A 120 -4.19 -3.62 10.60
N MET A 121 -3.09 -2.88 10.47
CA MET A 121 -3.09 -1.42 10.40
C MET A 121 -2.93 -1.00 8.93
N ILE A 122 -3.80 -0.09 8.48
CA ILE A 122 -3.77 0.49 7.14
C ILE A 122 -3.67 2.00 7.30
N GLU A 123 -2.62 2.59 6.75
CA GLU A 123 -2.36 4.02 6.87
C GLU A 123 -2.55 4.74 5.54
N GLY A 124 -3.37 5.79 5.54
CA GLY A 124 -3.47 6.78 4.46
C GLY A 124 -2.48 7.93 4.65
N GLY A 125 -1.20 7.62 4.86
CA GLY A 125 -0.18 8.58 5.31
C GLY A 125 0.08 9.75 4.37
N SER A 126 -0.29 9.66 3.10
CA SER A 126 -0.09 10.75 2.14
C SER A 126 -1.06 11.92 2.29
N VAL A 127 -2.11 11.76 3.08
CA VAL A 127 -2.99 12.87 3.48
C VAL A 127 -2.18 13.93 4.23
N ASP A 128 -1.42 13.48 5.24
CA ASP A 128 -0.53 14.32 6.04
C ASP A 128 0.51 15.07 5.19
N TRP A 129 1.12 14.38 4.23
CA TRP A 129 2.11 15.00 3.34
C TRP A 129 1.50 16.12 2.49
N ALA A 130 0.31 15.89 1.94
CA ALA A 130 -0.41 16.89 1.16
C ALA A 130 -0.83 18.10 2.01
N ASP A 131 -1.20 17.87 3.27
CA ASP A 131 -1.55 18.92 4.23
C ASP A 131 -0.31 19.75 4.62
N HIS A 132 0.81 19.12 4.92
CA HIS A 132 2.07 19.82 5.17
C HIS A 132 2.53 20.70 4.00
N ASP A 133 2.30 20.25 2.78
CA ASP A 133 2.61 21.01 1.56
C ASP A 133 1.55 22.06 1.21
N ASN A 134 0.48 22.19 2.01
CA ASN A 134 -0.69 23.04 1.71
C ASN A 134 -1.27 22.74 0.32
N ASN A 135 -1.24 21.50 -0.12
CA ASN A 135 -1.68 21.06 -1.43
C ASN A 135 -3.09 20.48 -1.36
N MET A 136 -4.08 21.36 -1.24
CA MET A 136 -5.48 20.96 -1.10
C MET A 136 -5.99 20.02 -2.21
N PRO A 137 -5.66 20.18 -3.51
CA PRO A 137 -6.06 19.19 -4.51
C PRO A 137 -5.56 17.79 -4.21
N ARG A 138 -4.30 17.63 -3.83
CA ARG A 138 -3.71 16.33 -3.47
C ARG A 138 -4.33 15.76 -2.20
N MET A 139 -4.55 16.60 -1.19
CA MET A 139 -5.21 16.19 0.05
C MET A 139 -6.59 15.58 -0.24
N ILE A 140 -7.41 16.23 -1.07
CA ILE A 140 -8.74 15.72 -1.45
C ILE A 140 -8.64 14.37 -2.17
N GLU A 141 -7.63 14.20 -3.04
CA GLU A 141 -7.38 12.93 -3.72
C GLU A 141 -7.02 11.82 -2.73
N GLU A 142 -6.07 12.08 -1.81
CA GLU A 142 -5.60 11.10 -0.83
C GLU A 142 -6.71 10.70 0.15
N TYR A 143 -7.52 11.65 0.63
CA TYR A 143 -8.73 11.34 1.40
C TYR A 143 -9.71 10.47 0.62
N SER A 144 -9.95 10.79 -0.64
CA SER A 144 -10.87 10.01 -1.48
C SER A 144 -10.37 8.56 -1.66
N TRP A 145 -9.07 8.37 -1.84
CA TRP A 145 -8.47 7.03 -1.94
C TRP A 145 -8.46 6.29 -0.61
N PHE A 146 -8.26 6.99 0.50
CA PHE A 146 -8.38 6.39 1.83
C PHE A 146 -9.81 5.90 2.10
N TYR A 147 -10.83 6.73 1.84
CA TYR A 147 -12.24 6.31 1.96
C TYR A 147 -12.55 5.12 1.06
N ASN A 148 -12.10 5.13 -0.18
CA ASN A 148 -12.26 3.98 -1.08
C ASN A 148 -11.58 2.71 -0.54
N THR A 149 -10.49 2.87 0.19
CA THR A 149 -9.81 1.74 0.86
C THR A 149 -10.68 1.19 2.00
N VAL A 150 -11.23 2.06 2.84
CA VAL A 150 -12.15 1.66 3.92
C VAL A 150 -13.37 0.91 3.35
N ASP A 151 -13.99 1.44 2.30
CA ASP A 151 -15.12 0.80 1.62
C ASP A 151 -14.74 -0.57 1.06
N SER A 152 -13.56 -0.68 0.46
CA SER A 152 -13.06 -1.95 -0.11
C SER A 152 -12.84 -3.01 0.97
N VAL A 153 -12.30 -2.63 2.12
CA VAL A 153 -12.12 -3.52 3.29
C VAL A 153 -13.48 -3.99 3.81
N GLN A 154 -14.45 -3.08 3.96
CA GLN A 154 -15.79 -3.44 4.42
C GLN A 154 -16.50 -4.39 3.45
N LEU A 155 -16.39 -4.15 2.14
CA LEU A 155 -16.95 -5.05 1.12
C LEU A 155 -16.32 -6.44 1.19
N TRP A 156 -14.99 -6.51 1.33
CA TRP A 156 -14.29 -7.78 1.46
C TRP A 156 -14.76 -8.55 2.71
N LEU A 157 -14.86 -7.88 3.88
CA LEU A 157 -15.36 -8.49 5.11
C LEU A 157 -16.79 -9.01 4.95
N LYS A 158 -17.66 -8.24 4.27
CA LYS A 158 -19.03 -8.65 3.99
C LYS A 158 -19.10 -9.88 3.09
N GLU A 159 -18.30 -9.90 2.03
CA GLU A 159 -18.22 -11.04 1.09
C GLU A 159 -17.68 -12.31 1.77
N LYS A 160 -16.82 -12.16 2.76
CA LYS A 160 -16.28 -13.27 3.57
C LYS A 160 -17.19 -13.68 4.74
N GLY A 161 -18.24 -12.91 5.04
CA GLY A 161 -19.09 -13.15 6.20
C GLY A 161 -18.44 -12.83 7.54
N LEU A 162 -17.42 -11.95 7.55
CA LEU A 162 -16.59 -11.62 8.72
C LEU A 162 -16.97 -10.29 9.39
N MET A 163 -18.00 -9.59 8.91
CA MET A 163 -18.38 -8.26 9.43
C MET A 163 -18.73 -8.28 10.92
N ASP A 164 -19.41 -9.31 11.38
CA ASP A 164 -19.86 -9.40 12.78
C ASP A 164 -18.75 -9.88 13.74
N GLU A 165 -17.62 -10.33 13.19
CA GLU A 165 -16.45 -10.84 13.93
C GLU A 165 -15.25 -9.89 13.86
N THR A 166 -15.39 -8.74 13.17
CA THR A 166 -14.27 -7.81 12.92
C THR A 166 -14.57 -6.43 13.49
N LEU A 167 -13.67 -5.92 14.32
CA LEU A 167 -13.69 -4.52 14.77
C LEU A 167 -12.90 -3.67 13.75
N ILE A 168 -13.58 -2.67 13.17
CA ILE A 168 -12.96 -1.65 12.32
C ILE A 168 -12.88 -0.34 13.12
N ILE A 169 -11.68 0.22 13.22
CA ILE A 169 -11.45 1.53 13.82
C ILE A 169 -10.88 2.44 12.73
N VAL A 170 -11.57 3.54 12.44
CA VAL A 170 -11.08 4.61 11.54
C VAL A 170 -10.81 5.83 12.40
N THR A 171 -9.58 6.30 12.38
CA THR A 171 -9.12 7.41 13.22
C THR A 171 -7.99 8.16 12.53
N ASN A 172 -7.61 9.29 13.08
CA ASN A 172 -6.37 10.00 12.78
C ASN A 172 -5.47 10.00 14.02
N ASP A 173 -4.21 10.31 13.85
CA ASP A 173 -3.22 10.47 14.92
C ASP A 173 -3.13 11.94 15.37
N HIS A 174 -3.29 12.93 14.45
CA HIS A 174 -3.31 14.37 14.71
C HIS A 174 -4.00 15.13 13.57
N GLU A 175 -4.26 16.41 13.78
CA GLU A 175 -4.57 17.38 12.73
C GLU A 175 -3.27 17.99 12.14
N CYS A 176 -3.38 18.55 10.94
CA CYS A 176 -2.31 19.27 10.25
C CYS A 176 -2.72 20.68 9.85
#